data_97fb3cd035439d313c203b7817efc2ed
#
_entry.id   97fb3cd035439d313c203b7817efc2ed
#
_cell.length_a   1.000
_cell.length_b   1.000
_cell.length_c   1.000
_cell.angle_alpha   90.00
_cell.angle_beta   90.00
_cell.angle_gamma   90.00
#
_symmetry.space_group_name_H-M   'P 1'
#
loop_
_entity.id
_entity.type
_entity.pdbx_description
1 polymer ?
#
loop_
_entity_poly.entity_id
_entity_poly.type
_entity_poly.pdbx_seq_one_letter_code
_entity_poly.pdbx_strand_id
1 'polypeptide(L)'
;MNSKPIIGIVGKPQCDDIIWNKICVSNEIKDAINKNGGLAIGILPQSRIKEIKDTKPFSYQNYYLDEKSLTDLFSTIDICDGIILEGGTVICDYEQKIVQYCIKKDIPILGICCGCINMALSTGGSLSFENYDHLKKKHFSLENMNMHKVKITKDSKLFNLINDEEFMVNSIHKCKIDNSGEYDVKGFSDDGIVELLEIKNNGFNIGVQWHPELIIEREEQNLIFKKFIEYINNKNN
;
A
#
# COMPACT_ATOMS: atom_id res chain seq x y z
N MET A 1 -8.29 -26.13 15.44
CA MET A 1 -8.45 -25.43 14.15
C MET A 1 -7.66 -24.15 14.29
N ASN A 2 -6.62 -23.96 13.48
CA ASN A 2 -5.92 -22.66 13.49
C ASN A 2 -6.92 -21.58 13.03
N SER A 3 -7.06 -20.53 13.82
CA SER A 3 -7.87 -19.37 13.42
C SER A 3 -7.26 -18.72 12.18
N LYS A 4 -8.10 -18.27 11.25
CA LYS A 4 -7.61 -17.49 10.10
C LYS A 4 -6.98 -16.19 10.60
N PRO A 5 -5.84 -15.74 10.03
CA PRO A 5 -5.24 -14.47 10.42
C PRO A 5 -6.18 -13.30 10.05
N ILE A 6 -6.25 -12.32 10.94
CA ILE A 6 -7.05 -11.11 10.78
C ILE A 6 -6.20 -10.06 10.07
N ILE A 7 -6.63 -9.62 8.89
CA ILE A 7 -5.94 -8.62 8.09
C ILE A 7 -6.75 -7.33 8.07
N GLY A 8 -6.16 -6.29 8.63
CA GLY A 8 -6.76 -4.96 8.62
C GLY A 8 -6.52 -4.22 7.31
N ILE A 9 -7.58 -3.76 6.65
CA ILE A 9 -7.52 -2.85 5.50
C ILE A 9 -7.80 -1.45 6.02
N VAL A 10 -6.84 -0.55 5.89
CA VAL A 10 -6.98 0.82 6.39
C VAL A 10 -7.84 1.64 5.44
N GLY A 11 -9.00 2.08 5.94
CA GLY A 11 -9.95 2.84 5.15
C GLY A 11 -9.48 4.27 4.85
N LYS A 12 -9.79 4.73 3.64
CA LYS A 12 -9.47 6.07 3.13
C LYS A 12 -10.70 6.94 2.93
N PRO A 13 -10.55 8.28 3.06
CA PRO A 13 -11.61 9.20 2.67
C PRO A 13 -11.91 9.08 1.17
N GLN A 14 -13.18 8.96 0.83
CA GLN A 14 -13.63 9.04 -0.55
C GLN A 14 -14.00 10.50 -0.86
N CYS A 15 -13.27 11.13 -1.79
CA CYS A 15 -13.42 12.55 -2.12
C CYS A 15 -14.48 12.84 -3.19
N ASP A 16 -15.03 11.81 -3.84
CA ASP A 16 -15.91 11.97 -5.02
C ASP A 16 -17.40 12.14 -4.67
N ASP A 17 -17.76 12.01 -3.40
CA ASP A 17 -19.14 12.13 -2.95
C ASP A 17 -19.41 13.53 -2.39
N ILE A 18 -20.25 14.31 -3.10
CA ILE A 18 -20.58 15.69 -2.73
C ILE A 18 -21.45 15.76 -1.45
N ILE A 19 -22.14 14.68 -1.11
CA ILE A 19 -23.15 14.67 -0.05
C ILE A 19 -22.64 14.01 1.23
N TRP A 20 -21.85 12.95 1.11
CA TRP A 20 -21.44 12.13 2.25
C TRP A 20 -19.91 12.00 2.37
N ASN A 21 -19.38 12.35 3.53
CA ASN A 21 -18.01 11.99 3.88
C ASN A 21 -17.96 10.49 4.17
N LYS A 22 -17.48 9.70 3.22
CA LYS A 22 -17.31 8.26 3.35
C LYS A 22 -15.87 7.91 3.60
N ILE A 23 -15.67 6.85 4.37
CA ILE A 23 -14.41 6.10 4.45
C ILE A 23 -14.71 4.76 3.82
N CYS A 24 -13.91 4.38 2.84
CA CYS A 24 -14.10 3.15 2.05
C CYS A 24 -12.88 2.25 2.14
N VAL A 25 -13.09 0.97 1.88
CA VAL A 25 -12.07 -0.04 1.65
C VAL A 25 -12.38 -0.79 0.36
N SER A 26 -11.33 -1.21 -0.37
CA SER A 26 -11.47 -1.91 -1.65
C SER A 26 -12.06 -3.31 -1.47
N ASN A 27 -13.05 -3.65 -2.28
CA ASN A 27 -13.56 -5.02 -2.38
C ASN A 27 -12.52 -5.99 -2.94
N GLU A 28 -11.72 -5.55 -3.91
CA GLU A 28 -10.71 -6.35 -4.59
C GLU A 28 -9.63 -6.81 -3.59
N ILE A 29 -9.18 -5.93 -2.68
CA ILE A 29 -8.23 -6.28 -1.61
C ILE A 29 -8.89 -7.25 -0.62
N LYS A 30 -10.11 -6.99 -0.19
CA LYS A 30 -10.87 -7.89 0.68
C LYS A 30 -10.99 -9.29 0.06
N ASP A 31 -11.33 -9.37 -1.23
CA ASP A 31 -11.49 -10.64 -1.94
C ASP A 31 -10.14 -11.36 -2.11
N ALA A 32 -9.05 -10.62 -2.37
CA ALA A 32 -7.70 -11.17 -2.42
C ALA A 32 -7.26 -11.79 -1.08
N ILE A 33 -7.53 -11.12 0.05
CA ILE A 33 -7.26 -11.65 1.39
C ILE A 33 -8.05 -12.93 1.63
N ASN A 34 -9.36 -12.92 1.37
CA ASN A 34 -10.25 -14.05 1.62
C ASN A 34 -9.91 -15.25 0.73
N LYS A 35 -9.58 -15.02 -0.56
CA LYS A 35 -9.11 -16.04 -1.50
C LYS A 35 -7.88 -16.77 -0.98
N ASN A 36 -7.00 -16.08 -0.28
CA ASN A 36 -5.74 -16.63 0.25
C ASN A 36 -5.81 -17.08 1.71
N GLY A 37 -6.99 -17.17 2.29
CA GLY A 37 -7.21 -17.78 3.61
C GLY A 37 -7.11 -16.84 4.81
N GLY A 38 -6.99 -15.53 4.60
CA GLY A 38 -7.14 -14.51 5.64
C GLY A 38 -8.60 -14.18 5.95
N LEU A 39 -8.81 -13.39 6.98
CA LEU A 39 -10.07 -12.74 7.33
C LEU A 39 -9.88 -11.22 7.22
N ALA A 40 -10.50 -10.59 6.24
CA ALA A 40 -10.40 -9.15 6.03
C ALA A 40 -11.33 -8.39 6.97
N ILE A 41 -10.81 -7.33 7.62
CA ILE A 41 -11.60 -6.35 8.37
C ILE A 41 -11.24 -4.93 7.91
N GLY A 42 -12.22 -4.05 7.82
CA GLY A 42 -11.98 -2.62 7.57
C GLY A 42 -11.58 -1.90 8.86
N ILE A 43 -10.48 -1.17 8.83
CA ILE A 43 -10.04 -0.32 9.94
C ILE A 43 -10.47 1.11 9.64
N LEU A 44 -11.34 1.65 10.47
CA LEU A 44 -11.86 3.01 10.32
C LEU A 44 -11.26 3.92 11.39
N PRO A 45 -10.77 5.10 11.02
CA PRO A 45 -10.43 6.15 11.98
C PRO A 45 -11.64 6.46 12.88
N GLN A 46 -11.43 6.48 14.21
CA GLN A 46 -12.51 6.62 15.18
C GLN A 46 -13.03 8.06 15.33
N SER A 47 -12.41 9.01 14.71
CA SER A 47 -12.86 10.40 14.66
C SER A 47 -12.92 10.93 13.23
N ARG A 48 -13.53 12.10 13.09
CA ARG A 48 -13.56 12.79 11.80
C ARG A 48 -12.15 13.17 11.38
N ILE A 49 -11.74 12.69 10.22
CA ILE A 49 -10.45 13.02 9.61
C ILE A 49 -10.44 14.52 9.28
N LYS A 50 -9.38 15.20 9.69
CA LYS A 50 -9.16 16.61 9.36
C LYS A 50 -8.33 16.70 8.09
N GLU A 51 -8.77 17.57 7.18
CA GLU A 51 -8.08 17.85 5.92
C GLU A 51 -7.20 19.09 6.11
N ILE A 52 -5.91 18.98 5.77
CA ILE A 52 -5.05 20.16 5.58
C ILE A 52 -5.15 20.56 4.11
N LYS A 53 -5.81 21.67 3.83
CA LYS A 53 -5.80 22.26 2.49
C LYS A 53 -4.44 22.89 2.25
N ASP A 54 -3.62 22.25 1.46
CA ASP A 54 -2.44 22.90 0.91
C ASP A 54 -2.88 23.81 -0.25
N THR A 55 -2.32 25.00 -0.32
CA THR A 55 -2.68 26.02 -1.32
C THR A 55 -2.00 25.83 -2.67
N LYS A 56 -1.17 24.80 -2.83
CA LYS A 56 -0.46 24.52 -4.08
C LYS A 56 -1.36 23.72 -5.05
N PRO A 57 -1.42 24.09 -6.33
CA PRO A 57 -2.08 23.25 -7.32
C PRO A 57 -1.35 21.89 -7.37
N PHE A 58 -2.07 20.79 -7.29
CA PHE A 58 -1.56 19.41 -7.18
C PHE A 58 -0.98 19.02 -5.82
N SER A 59 -1.25 19.77 -4.74
CA SER A 59 -0.94 19.30 -3.41
C SER A 59 -1.84 18.12 -3.06
N TYR A 60 -1.24 17.09 -2.49
CA TYR A 60 -2.00 16.07 -1.81
C TYR A 60 -2.74 16.72 -0.65
N GLN A 61 -4.01 16.42 -0.52
CA GLN A 61 -4.75 16.76 0.68
C GLN A 61 -4.22 15.85 1.79
N ASN A 62 -3.43 16.43 2.70
CA ASN A 62 -2.95 15.69 3.85
C ASN A 62 -4.10 15.52 4.84
N TYR A 63 -4.48 14.29 5.08
CA TYR A 63 -5.48 13.92 6.06
C TYR A 63 -4.80 13.46 7.33
N TYR A 64 -5.12 14.06 8.47
CA TYR A 64 -4.51 13.75 9.74
C TYR A 64 -5.55 13.47 10.84
N LEU A 65 -5.11 12.76 11.86
CA LEU A 65 -5.83 12.50 13.09
C LEU A 65 -5.12 13.19 14.25
N ASP A 66 -5.87 13.60 15.28
CA ASP A 66 -5.28 14.02 16.53
C ASP A 66 -4.70 12.82 17.33
N GLU A 67 -3.88 13.09 18.33
CA GLU A 67 -3.16 12.06 19.09
C GLU A 67 -4.09 11.03 19.75
N LYS A 68 -5.24 11.47 20.26
CA LYS A 68 -6.22 10.57 20.86
C LYS A 68 -6.78 9.61 19.81
N SER A 69 -7.17 10.14 18.67
CA SER A 69 -7.73 9.36 17.56
C SER A 69 -6.68 8.40 16.96
N LEU A 70 -5.40 8.78 16.94
CA LEU A 70 -4.30 7.89 16.57
C LEU A 70 -4.15 6.76 17.59
N THR A 71 -4.25 7.04 18.90
CA THR A 71 -4.18 6.01 19.94
C THR A 71 -5.30 5.00 19.79
N ASP A 72 -6.53 5.48 19.56
CA ASP A 72 -7.69 4.62 19.33
C ASP A 72 -7.53 3.77 18.06
N LEU A 73 -6.96 4.36 17.00
CA LEU A 73 -6.65 3.67 15.75
C LEU A 73 -5.59 2.57 15.96
N PHE A 74 -4.52 2.85 16.71
CA PHE A 74 -3.49 1.85 17.02
C PHE A 74 -4.06 0.69 17.85
N SER A 75 -5.03 0.94 18.71
CA SER A 75 -5.73 -0.12 19.44
C SER A 75 -6.51 -1.05 18.49
N THR A 76 -7.01 -0.54 17.36
CA THR A 76 -7.64 -1.39 16.34
C THR A 76 -6.62 -2.11 15.47
N ILE A 77 -5.43 -1.53 15.25
CA ILE A 77 -4.31 -2.20 14.59
C ILE A 77 -3.81 -3.39 15.42
N ASP A 78 -3.74 -3.25 16.74
CA ASP A 78 -3.25 -4.30 17.65
C ASP A 78 -4.09 -5.59 17.66
N ILE A 79 -5.32 -5.57 17.15
CA ILE A 79 -6.15 -6.78 16.99
C ILE A 79 -5.92 -7.48 15.63
N CYS A 80 -5.10 -6.92 14.76
CA CYS A 80 -4.81 -7.47 13.44
C CYS A 80 -3.47 -8.20 13.44
N ASP A 81 -3.41 -9.31 12.71
CA ASP A 81 -2.17 -10.06 12.49
C ASP A 81 -1.32 -9.46 11.37
N GLY A 82 -1.90 -8.61 10.52
CA GLY A 82 -1.23 -7.87 9.46
C GLY A 82 -2.08 -6.74 8.91
N ILE A 83 -1.45 -5.78 8.25
CA ILE A 83 -2.08 -4.55 7.75
C ILE A 83 -1.88 -4.40 6.25
N ILE A 84 -2.92 -3.95 5.55
CA ILE A 84 -2.82 -3.49 4.16
C ILE A 84 -3.20 -2.01 4.10
N LEU A 85 -2.30 -1.22 3.52
CA LEU A 85 -2.57 0.16 3.10
C LEU A 85 -2.95 0.13 1.62
N GLU A 86 -4.18 0.51 1.32
CA GLU A 86 -4.71 0.44 -0.04
C GLU A 86 -4.27 1.61 -0.94
N GLY A 87 -4.51 1.44 -2.24
CA GLY A 87 -4.42 2.51 -3.23
C GLY A 87 -5.38 3.66 -2.96
N GLY A 88 -5.28 4.73 -3.73
CA GLY A 88 -6.20 5.87 -3.61
C GLY A 88 -5.60 7.17 -4.15
N THR A 89 -6.40 8.23 -4.12
CA THR A 89 -6.04 9.54 -4.66
C THR A 89 -5.54 10.52 -3.60
N VAL A 90 -5.56 10.12 -2.33
CA VAL A 90 -5.21 11.00 -1.21
C VAL A 90 -4.09 10.41 -0.37
N ILE A 91 -3.17 11.26 0.07
CA ILE A 91 -2.12 10.92 1.03
C ILE A 91 -2.64 11.20 2.43
N CYS A 92 -2.49 10.20 3.30
CA CYS A 92 -3.00 10.28 4.65
C CYS A 92 -1.83 10.24 5.66
N ASP A 93 -1.66 11.31 6.45
CA ASP A 93 -0.64 11.36 7.51
C ASP A 93 -0.83 10.22 8.53
N TYR A 94 -2.08 9.88 8.84
CA TYR A 94 -2.35 8.76 9.75
C TYR A 94 -1.87 7.40 9.21
N GLU A 95 -1.86 7.18 7.88
CA GLU A 95 -1.27 5.97 7.31
C GLU A 95 0.25 5.92 7.50
N GLN A 96 0.93 7.07 7.37
CA GLN A 96 2.37 7.15 7.66
C GLN A 96 2.65 6.82 9.14
N LYS A 97 1.78 7.27 10.06
CA LYS A 97 1.87 6.89 11.49
C LYS A 97 1.59 5.41 11.72
N ILE A 98 0.65 4.81 10.98
CA ILE A 98 0.42 3.36 11.01
C ILE A 98 1.67 2.61 10.55
N VAL A 99 2.32 3.03 9.45
CA VAL A 99 3.56 2.39 8.98
C VAL A 99 4.63 2.41 10.07
N GLN A 100 4.89 3.60 10.67
CA GLN A 100 5.85 3.74 11.78
C GLN A 100 5.50 2.83 12.95
N TYR A 101 4.21 2.73 13.29
CA TYR A 101 3.73 1.85 14.35
C TYR A 101 3.95 0.37 14.02
N CYS A 102 3.61 -0.06 12.80
CA CYS A 102 3.82 -1.42 12.33
C CYS A 102 5.30 -1.82 12.31
N ILE A 103 6.20 -0.92 11.86
CA ILE A 103 7.64 -1.15 11.90
C ILE A 103 8.10 -1.35 13.34
N LYS A 104 7.69 -0.47 14.26
CA LYS A 104 8.06 -0.54 15.68
C LYS A 104 7.56 -1.80 16.37
N LYS A 105 6.38 -2.28 16.00
CA LYS A 105 5.72 -3.46 16.60
C LYS A 105 6.00 -4.75 15.84
N ASP A 106 6.76 -4.69 14.74
CA ASP A 106 7.00 -5.81 13.83
C ASP A 106 5.68 -6.43 13.30
N ILE A 107 4.68 -5.61 13.03
CA ILE A 107 3.43 -6.04 12.40
C ILE A 107 3.64 -6.10 10.89
N PRO A 108 3.35 -7.23 10.22
CA PRO A 108 3.43 -7.34 8.77
C PRO A 108 2.57 -6.31 8.05
N ILE A 109 3.13 -5.64 7.04
CA ILE A 109 2.43 -4.60 6.31
C ILE A 109 2.69 -4.70 4.81
N LEU A 110 1.63 -4.56 4.02
CA LEU A 110 1.65 -4.46 2.57
C LEU A 110 1.07 -3.11 2.15
N GLY A 111 1.86 -2.28 1.45
CA GLY A 111 1.39 -1.02 0.87
C GLY A 111 1.14 -1.17 -0.64
N ILE A 112 -0.02 -0.72 -1.12
CA ILE A 112 -0.42 -0.78 -2.52
C ILE A 112 -0.58 0.65 -3.05
N CYS A 113 0.08 1.00 -4.15
CA CYS A 113 0.01 2.29 -4.84
C CYS A 113 0.20 3.48 -3.87
N CYS A 114 -0.84 4.19 -3.50
CA CYS A 114 -0.78 5.27 -2.49
C CYS A 114 -0.28 4.76 -1.12
N GLY A 115 -0.61 3.51 -0.75
CA GLY A 115 -0.06 2.85 0.43
C GLY A 115 1.46 2.72 0.37
N CYS A 116 2.02 2.32 -0.78
CA CYS A 116 3.47 2.28 -1.02
C CYS A 116 4.12 3.67 -0.88
N ILE A 117 3.46 4.70 -1.38
CA ILE A 117 3.93 6.10 -1.22
C ILE A 117 3.96 6.50 0.25
N ASN A 118 2.89 6.20 1.01
CA ASN A 118 2.84 6.49 2.44
C ASN A 118 3.94 5.75 3.22
N MET A 119 4.34 4.55 2.77
CA MET A 119 5.48 3.84 3.35
C MET A 119 6.78 4.63 3.16
N ALA A 120 7.10 5.10 1.95
CA ALA A 120 8.27 5.94 1.71
C ALA A 120 8.24 7.23 2.55
N LEU A 121 7.11 7.95 2.53
CA LEU A 121 6.94 9.21 3.25
C LEU A 121 7.05 9.03 4.77
N SER A 122 6.63 7.88 5.32
CA SER A 122 6.67 7.59 6.75
C SER A 122 8.09 7.59 7.35
N THR A 123 9.10 7.41 6.50
CA THR A 123 10.53 7.34 6.88
C THR A 123 11.35 8.47 6.27
N GLY A 124 10.72 9.58 5.91
CA GLY A 124 11.39 10.77 5.38
C GLY A 124 11.62 10.77 3.87
N GLY A 125 10.94 9.89 3.15
CA GLY A 125 10.94 9.88 1.70
C GLY A 125 10.23 11.09 1.08
N SER A 126 10.27 11.18 -0.24
CA SER A 126 9.61 12.24 -1.01
C SER A 126 9.05 11.71 -2.33
N LEU A 127 8.15 12.49 -2.90
CA LEU A 127 7.50 12.18 -4.17
C LEU A 127 7.40 13.42 -5.04
N SER A 128 7.21 13.22 -6.34
CA SER A 128 6.93 14.31 -7.27
C SER A 128 5.88 13.92 -8.31
N PHE A 129 5.39 14.95 -8.98
CA PHE A 129 4.52 14.87 -10.15
C PHE A 129 5.25 15.34 -11.43
N GLU A 130 6.56 15.33 -11.40
CA GLU A 130 7.33 15.77 -12.55
C GLU A 130 6.94 14.99 -13.80
N ASN A 131 6.80 15.72 -14.89
CA ASN A 131 6.45 15.14 -16.18
C ASN A 131 5.10 14.38 -16.19
N TYR A 132 4.07 15.02 -15.62
CA TYR A 132 2.72 14.47 -15.55
C TYR A 132 2.23 13.86 -16.87
N ASP A 133 2.55 14.49 -18.03
CA ASP A 133 2.15 13.95 -19.32
C ASP A 133 2.83 12.61 -19.66
N HIS A 134 4.08 12.42 -19.23
CA HIS A 134 4.79 11.16 -19.39
C HIS A 134 4.18 10.08 -18.48
N LEU A 135 4.03 10.37 -17.19
CA LEU A 135 3.38 9.47 -16.24
C LEU A 135 1.95 9.12 -16.67
N LYS A 136 1.18 10.12 -17.11
CA LYS A 136 -0.18 9.92 -17.60
C LYS A 136 -0.23 8.96 -18.79
N LYS A 137 0.71 9.05 -19.72
CA LYS A 137 0.74 8.19 -20.91
C LYS A 137 1.13 6.75 -20.61
N LYS A 138 2.06 6.53 -19.69
CA LYS A 138 2.62 5.21 -19.39
C LYS A 138 2.09 4.56 -18.12
N HIS A 139 1.76 5.36 -17.10
CA HIS A 139 1.46 4.87 -15.76
C HIS A 139 0.04 5.20 -15.27
N PHE A 140 -0.79 5.82 -16.11
CA PHE A 140 -2.17 6.10 -15.73
C PHE A 140 -3.15 5.80 -16.86
N SER A 141 -3.90 4.70 -16.72
CA SER A 141 -5.06 4.40 -17.56
C SER A 141 -6.08 3.61 -16.75
N LEU A 142 -7.30 4.11 -16.71
CA LEU A 142 -8.44 3.41 -16.10
C LEU A 142 -9.05 2.38 -17.07
N GLU A 143 -8.96 2.61 -18.38
CA GLU A 143 -9.59 1.74 -19.38
C GLU A 143 -8.78 0.49 -19.70
N ASN A 144 -7.45 0.62 -19.81
CA ASN A 144 -6.57 -0.47 -20.24
C ASN A 144 -5.55 -0.90 -19.16
N MET A 145 -5.64 -0.32 -17.96
CA MET A 145 -4.73 -0.58 -16.83
C MET A 145 -3.24 -0.57 -17.22
N ASN A 146 -2.83 0.26 -18.17
CA ASN A 146 -1.47 0.44 -18.72
C ASN A 146 -0.46 -0.60 -18.21
N MET A 147 -0.44 -1.77 -18.85
CA MET A 147 0.49 -2.83 -18.48
C MET A 147 1.91 -2.48 -18.89
N HIS A 148 2.85 -2.56 -17.95
CA HIS A 148 4.27 -2.42 -18.20
C HIS A 148 5.10 -3.45 -17.44
N LYS A 149 6.38 -3.57 -17.78
CA LYS A 149 7.30 -4.45 -17.08
C LYS A 149 7.84 -3.80 -15.81
N VAL A 150 7.97 -4.60 -14.77
CA VAL A 150 8.77 -4.29 -13.60
C VAL A 150 9.92 -5.28 -13.50
N LYS A 151 11.13 -4.76 -13.26
CA LYS A 151 12.32 -5.53 -12.95
C LYS A 151 12.57 -5.47 -11.46
N ILE A 152 12.74 -6.62 -10.82
CA ILE A 152 13.03 -6.72 -9.38
C ILE A 152 14.43 -7.30 -9.15
N THR A 153 15.08 -6.86 -8.08
CA THR A 153 16.43 -7.32 -7.75
C THR A 153 16.38 -8.71 -7.12
N LYS A 154 17.42 -9.53 -7.35
CA LYS A 154 17.49 -10.92 -6.84
C LYS A 154 17.54 -11.03 -5.33
N ASP A 155 17.96 -9.98 -4.64
CA ASP A 155 17.98 -9.89 -3.18
C ASP A 155 16.66 -9.36 -2.58
N SER A 156 15.65 -9.13 -3.42
CA SER A 156 14.29 -8.77 -3.02
C SER A 156 13.60 -9.94 -2.32
N LYS A 157 12.83 -9.63 -1.27
CA LYS A 157 11.91 -10.60 -0.65
C LYS A 157 10.88 -11.07 -1.66
N LEU A 158 10.38 -10.14 -2.49
CA LEU A 158 9.39 -10.46 -3.51
C LEU A 158 9.95 -11.39 -4.59
N PHE A 159 11.24 -11.24 -4.99
CA PHE A 159 11.90 -12.18 -5.90
C PHE A 159 11.88 -13.61 -5.33
N ASN A 160 12.22 -13.77 -4.06
CA ASN A 160 12.20 -15.09 -3.39
C ASN A 160 10.79 -15.70 -3.32
N LEU A 161 9.75 -14.89 -3.44
CA LEU A 161 8.35 -15.35 -3.41
C LEU A 161 7.84 -15.73 -4.80
N ILE A 162 8.19 -14.95 -5.84
CA ILE A 162 7.68 -15.10 -7.22
C ILE A 162 8.65 -15.92 -8.08
N ASN A 163 9.96 -15.86 -7.78
CA ASN A 163 11.05 -16.51 -8.52
C ASN A 163 11.12 -16.06 -10.00
N ASP A 164 10.83 -14.79 -10.26
CA ASP A 164 10.95 -14.14 -11.56
C ASP A 164 11.56 -12.75 -11.39
N GLU A 165 12.48 -12.36 -12.26
CA GLU A 165 13.13 -11.04 -12.24
C GLU A 165 12.31 -9.98 -12.97
N GLU A 166 11.46 -10.38 -13.89
CA GLU A 166 10.64 -9.47 -14.71
C GLU A 166 9.22 -10.01 -14.87
N PHE A 167 8.24 -9.19 -14.58
CA PHE A 167 6.84 -9.53 -14.84
C PHE A 167 6.02 -8.29 -15.19
N MET A 168 4.83 -8.52 -15.75
CA MET A 168 3.94 -7.45 -16.16
C MET A 168 3.05 -7.02 -14.99
N VAL A 169 2.94 -5.71 -14.79
CA VAL A 169 2.06 -5.07 -13.80
C VAL A 169 1.14 -4.06 -14.47
N ASN A 170 0.03 -3.75 -13.82
CA ASN A 170 -0.83 -2.64 -14.21
C ASN A 170 -0.33 -1.32 -13.64
N SER A 171 -0.81 -0.19 -14.17
CA SER A 171 -0.37 1.11 -13.71
C SER A 171 -1.49 2.14 -13.75
N ILE A 172 -1.82 2.69 -12.56
CA ILE A 172 -2.90 3.67 -12.38
C ILE A 172 -2.42 4.83 -11.49
N HIS A 173 -1.13 5.13 -11.46
CA HIS A 173 -0.58 6.18 -10.60
C HIS A 173 -0.19 7.43 -11.39
N LYS A 174 -0.24 8.59 -10.71
CA LYS A 174 0.05 9.92 -11.28
C LYS A 174 1.29 10.57 -10.68
N CYS A 175 1.99 9.86 -9.83
CA CYS A 175 3.16 10.35 -9.11
C CYS A 175 4.22 9.26 -9.03
N LYS A 176 5.44 9.68 -8.74
CA LYS A 176 6.59 8.80 -8.52
C LYS A 176 7.23 9.09 -7.17
N ILE A 177 7.85 8.08 -6.61
CA ILE A 177 8.69 8.20 -5.43
C ILE A 177 10.06 8.69 -5.90
N ASP A 178 10.52 9.85 -5.40
CA ASP A 178 11.84 10.41 -5.68
C ASP A 178 12.89 9.97 -4.66
N ASN A 179 12.47 9.82 -3.40
CA ASN A 179 13.28 9.34 -2.31
C ASN A 179 12.45 8.31 -1.51
N SER A 180 13.00 7.14 -1.29
CA SER A 180 12.33 6.03 -0.60
C SER A 180 12.42 6.09 0.94
N GLY A 181 13.08 7.11 1.51
CA GLY A 181 13.36 7.18 2.94
C GLY A 181 14.29 6.04 3.38
N GLU A 182 13.89 5.29 4.42
CA GLU A 182 14.66 4.13 4.92
C GLU A 182 14.36 2.83 4.16
N TYR A 183 13.45 2.87 3.16
CA TYR A 183 13.15 1.71 2.33
C TYR A 183 14.22 1.51 1.24
N ASP A 184 14.61 0.26 1.04
CA ASP A 184 15.38 -0.12 -0.14
C ASP A 184 14.45 -0.19 -1.36
N VAL A 185 14.88 0.39 -2.47
CA VAL A 185 14.21 0.21 -3.75
C VAL A 185 14.64 -1.13 -4.33
N LYS A 186 13.69 -2.01 -4.55
CA LYS A 186 13.90 -3.38 -5.03
C LYS A 186 13.30 -3.66 -6.40
N GLY A 187 12.54 -2.71 -6.96
CA GLY A 187 11.99 -2.86 -8.31
C GLY A 187 11.76 -1.52 -9.00
N PHE A 188 11.91 -1.57 -10.33
CA PHE A 188 11.75 -0.42 -11.22
C PHE A 188 11.03 -0.81 -12.50
N SER A 189 10.27 0.12 -13.07
CA SER A 189 9.81 0.05 -14.45
C SER A 189 10.95 0.32 -15.44
N ASP A 190 10.75 0.02 -16.73
CA ASP A 190 11.75 0.25 -17.78
C ASP A 190 12.16 1.73 -17.94
N ASP A 191 11.32 2.68 -17.52
CA ASP A 191 11.61 4.11 -17.52
C ASP A 191 12.13 4.63 -16.17
N GLY A 192 12.49 3.71 -15.26
CA GLY A 192 13.19 4.02 -14.01
C GLY A 192 12.30 4.52 -12.87
N ILE A 193 10.98 4.37 -13.00
CA ILE A 193 10.05 4.67 -11.90
C ILE A 193 10.16 3.58 -10.82
N VAL A 194 10.19 3.99 -9.56
CA VAL A 194 10.19 3.09 -8.40
C VAL A 194 8.85 2.35 -8.32
N GLU A 195 8.92 1.02 -8.32
CA GLU A 195 7.75 0.15 -8.31
C GLU A 195 7.68 -0.77 -7.09
N LEU A 196 8.82 -1.07 -6.45
CA LEU A 196 8.88 -1.96 -5.28
C LEU A 196 9.77 -1.38 -4.21
N LEU A 197 9.24 -1.31 -2.99
CA LEU A 197 9.94 -0.91 -1.77
C LEU A 197 9.95 -2.07 -0.77
N GLU A 198 11.08 -2.26 -0.10
CA GLU A 198 11.21 -3.21 1.01
C GLU A 198 12.07 -2.62 2.12
N ILE A 199 11.73 -2.90 3.38
CA ILE A 199 12.59 -2.52 4.50
C ILE A 199 13.53 -3.68 4.86
N LYS A 200 14.74 -3.36 5.30
CA LYS A 200 15.79 -4.37 5.58
C LYS A 200 15.51 -5.31 6.75
N ASN A 201 14.59 -4.97 7.62
CA ASN A 201 14.24 -5.82 8.76
C ASN A 201 13.69 -7.20 8.30
N ASN A 202 13.59 -8.15 9.21
CA ASN A 202 13.13 -9.49 8.89
C ASN A 202 11.62 -9.61 8.66
N GLY A 203 10.82 -8.55 8.94
CA GLY A 203 9.37 -8.54 8.78
C GLY A 203 8.91 -8.55 7.32
N PHE A 204 7.64 -8.89 7.09
CA PHE A 204 6.97 -8.65 5.82
C PHE A 204 6.54 -7.18 5.78
N ASN A 205 7.34 -6.34 5.16
CA ASN A 205 7.11 -4.91 5.05
C ASN A 205 7.49 -4.51 3.61
N ILE A 206 6.49 -4.58 2.73
CA ILE A 206 6.62 -4.47 1.28
C ILE A 206 5.63 -3.44 0.75
N GLY A 207 6.09 -2.53 -0.10
CA GLY A 207 5.28 -1.58 -0.83
C GLY A 207 5.39 -1.82 -2.34
N VAL A 208 4.25 -1.95 -3.02
CA VAL A 208 4.16 -2.07 -4.48
C VAL A 208 3.43 -0.86 -5.06
N GLN A 209 3.95 -0.28 -6.14
CA GLN A 209 3.37 0.91 -6.75
C GLN A 209 2.16 0.58 -7.65
N TRP A 210 2.11 -0.64 -8.19
CA TRP A 210 1.00 -1.14 -9.00
C TRP A 210 -0.15 -1.67 -8.14
N HIS A 211 -1.19 -2.21 -8.79
CA HIS A 211 -2.40 -2.72 -8.16
C HIS A 211 -2.53 -4.24 -8.40
N PRO A 212 -1.87 -5.10 -7.62
CA PRO A 212 -1.95 -6.56 -7.77
C PRO A 212 -3.36 -7.11 -7.57
N GLU A 213 -4.19 -6.45 -6.74
CA GLU A 213 -5.57 -6.82 -6.46
C GLU A 213 -6.48 -6.75 -7.69
N LEU A 214 -6.17 -5.87 -8.65
CA LEU A 214 -6.97 -5.70 -9.88
C LEU A 214 -6.63 -6.71 -10.96
N ILE A 215 -5.54 -7.45 -10.82
CA ILE A 215 -5.08 -8.47 -11.77
C ILE A 215 -4.73 -9.78 -11.05
N ILE A 216 -5.49 -10.09 -10.00
CA ILE A 216 -5.29 -11.24 -9.10
C ILE A 216 -5.38 -12.61 -9.80
N GLU A 217 -5.89 -12.67 -11.03
CA GLU A 217 -5.93 -13.89 -11.84
C GLU A 217 -4.56 -14.28 -12.40
N ARG A 218 -3.60 -13.35 -12.39
CA ARG A 218 -2.20 -13.66 -12.68
C ARG A 218 -1.54 -14.26 -11.45
N GLU A 219 -0.86 -15.39 -11.63
CA GLU A 219 -0.28 -16.15 -10.50
C GLU A 219 0.70 -15.31 -9.70
N GLU A 220 1.59 -14.58 -10.36
CA GLU A 220 2.58 -13.72 -9.71
C GLU A 220 1.95 -12.62 -8.84
N GLN A 221 0.78 -12.13 -9.21
CA GLN A 221 0.06 -11.11 -8.44
C GLN A 221 -0.66 -11.72 -7.24
N ASN A 222 -1.28 -12.88 -7.43
CA ASN A 222 -1.91 -13.60 -6.34
C ASN A 222 -0.90 -14.09 -5.30
N LEU A 223 0.32 -14.43 -5.71
CA LEU A 223 1.40 -14.87 -4.82
C LEU A 223 1.77 -13.79 -3.78
N ILE A 224 1.64 -12.51 -4.10
CA ILE A 224 1.91 -11.41 -3.14
C ILE A 224 1.00 -11.55 -1.92
N PHE A 225 -0.32 -11.69 -2.13
CA PHE A 225 -1.30 -11.86 -1.04
C PHE A 225 -1.15 -13.21 -0.35
N LYS A 226 -0.95 -14.29 -1.12
CA LYS A 226 -0.74 -15.62 -0.58
C LYS A 226 0.45 -15.66 0.37
N LYS A 227 1.58 -15.11 -0.05
CA LYS A 227 2.80 -15.09 0.74
C LYS A 227 2.72 -14.16 1.95
N PHE A 228 2.00 -13.06 1.84
CA PHE A 228 1.68 -12.20 2.97
C PHE A 228 0.92 -12.99 4.06
N ILE A 229 -0.13 -13.71 3.67
CA ILE A 229 -0.91 -14.54 4.61
C ILE A 229 -0.09 -15.72 5.15
N GLU A 230 0.70 -16.41 4.31
CA GLU A 230 1.58 -17.49 4.74
C GLU A 230 2.63 -17.00 5.76
N TYR A 231 3.23 -15.82 5.52
CA TYR A 231 4.19 -15.22 6.46
C TYR A 231 3.55 -14.97 7.83
N ILE A 232 2.36 -14.39 7.85
CA ILE A 232 1.61 -14.11 9.09
C ILE A 232 1.30 -15.41 9.84
N ASN A 233 0.80 -16.45 9.15
CA ASN A 233 0.51 -17.73 9.75
C ASN A 233 1.77 -18.38 10.39
N ASN A 234 2.92 -18.26 9.71
CA ASN A 234 4.19 -18.81 10.22
C ASN A 234 4.73 -18.04 11.43
N LYS A 235 4.46 -16.74 11.49
CA LYS A 235 4.85 -15.87 12.60
C LYS A 235 4.03 -16.15 13.87
N ASN A 236 2.77 -16.53 13.72
CA ASN A 236 1.84 -16.79 14.83
C ASN A 236 1.91 -18.23 15.36
N ASN A 237 2.67 -19.13 14.71
CA ASN A 237 2.92 -20.51 15.15
C ASN A 237 4.29 -20.65 15.83
#